data_a775171c633c9c9b87b114b0c21a9d53
#
_entry.id   a775171c633c9c9b87b114b0c21a9d53
#
_cell.length_a   1.000
_cell.length_b   1.000
_cell.length_c   1.000
_cell.angle_alpha   90.00
_cell.angle_beta   90.00
_cell.angle_gamma   90.00
#
_symmetry.space_group_name_H-M   'P 1'
#
loop_
_entity.id
_entity.type
_entity.pdbx_description
1 polymer ?
#
loop_
_entity_poly.entity_id
_entity_poly.type
_entity_poly.pdbx_seq_one_letter_code
_entity_poly.pdbx_strand_id
1 'polypeptide(L)'
;MSEHRPALEHIQAYADHLRLEEKSAATVEKYLRDVRAFARWLEGREITKERTAAWKTHLVERGYAPASVNAMLSALNSLLDFLGFGDCRVKFLKVQRRMFRDDSRDLTRSDYNALTAAAKAQNKTRLALLMEAICATGIRVSEVQYITVEAARAGRAEVALKGKIRTILIPSKLCRKLLKYAKQQKPLPARSFSPETGRPSAAVRSGRK
;
A
#
# COMPACT_ATOMS: atom_id res chain seq x y z
N MET A 1 29.08 -27.85 -2.76
CA MET A 1 27.61 -28.01 -2.83
C MET A 1 27.03 -26.85 -2.06
N SER A 2 26.50 -25.86 -2.77
CA SER A 2 25.96 -24.63 -2.17
C SER A 2 24.68 -24.99 -1.39
N GLU A 3 24.68 -24.76 -0.07
CA GLU A 3 23.49 -25.02 0.74
C GLU A 3 22.35 -24.06 0.33
N HIS A 4 21.30 -24.59 -0.27
CA HIS A 4 20.12 -23.88 -0.77
C HIS A 4 19.20 -23.43 0.40
N ARG A 5 19.79 -22.91 1.48
CA ARG A 5 19.05 -22.43 2.66
C ARG A 5 19.00 -20.90 2.67
N PRO A 6 17.82 -20.29 2.74
CA PRO A 6 17.71 -18.86 2.90
C PRO A 6 18.10 -18.48 4.34
N ALA A 7 19.36 -18.08 4.55
CA ALA A 7 19.79 -17.47 5.79
C ALA A 7 19.28 -16.02 5.87
N LEU A 8 19.19 -15.46 7.08
CA LEU A 8 18.82 -14.05 7.31
C LEU A 8 19.74 -13.08 6.54
N GLU A 9 21.01 -13.46 6.37
CA GLU A 9 22.00 -12.72 5.59
C GLU A 9 21.60 -12.57 4.12
N HIS A 10 21.04 -13.61 3.49
CA HIS A 10 20.54 -13.55 2.11
C HIS A 10 19.36 -12.60 1.96
N ILE A 11 18.49 -12.48 2.98
CA ILE A 11 17.36 -11.55 2.95
C ILE A 11 17.86 -10.11 3.00
N GLN A 12 18.91 -9.82 3.78
CA GLN A 12 19.50 -8.49 3.83
C GLN A 12 20.22 -8.14 2.51
N ALA A 13 21.04 -9.04 1.99
CA ALA A 13 21.70 -8.86 0.69
C ALA A 13 20.69 -8.67 -0.44
N TYR A 14 19.57 -9.41 -0.41
CA TYR A 14 18.46 -9.23 -1.35
C TYR A 14 17.79 -7.86 -1.21
N ALA A 15 17.64 -7.35 0.01
CA ALA A 15 17.10 -5.99 0.23
C ALA A 15 18.00 -4.92 -0.40
N ASP A 16 19.30 -5.06 -0.28
CA ASP A 16 20.27 -4.15 -0.87
C ASP A 16 20.30 -4.25 -2.40
N HIS A 17 20.22 -5.46 -2.94
CA HIS A 17 20.04 -5.69 -4.37
C HIS A 17 18.79 -4.99 -4.93
N LEU A 18 17.62 -5.12 -4.27
CA LEU A 18 16.40 -4.43 -4.69
C LEU A 18 16.53 -2.89 -4.66
N ARG A 19 17.33 -2.35 -3.74
CA ARG A 19 17.63 -0.91 -3.70
C ARG A 19 18.55 -0.49 -4.83
N LEU A 20 19.56 -1.29 -5.15
CA LEU A 20 20.45 -1.06 -6.30
C LEU A 20 19.67 -1.12 -7.63
N GLU A 21 18.64 -1.95 -7.71
CA GLU A 21 17.70 -1.96 -8.84
C GLU A 21 16.69 -0.79 -8.83
N GLU A 22 16.90 0.22 -8.00
CA GLU A 22 16.07 1.43 -7.89
C GLU A 22 14.58 1.13 -7.60
N LYS A 23 14.27 0.00 -6.95
CA LYS A 23 12.89 -0.30 -6.54
C LYS A 23 12.44 0.69 -5.46
N SER A 24 11.18 1.15 -5.55
CA SER A 24 10.62 2.04 -4.53
C SER A 24 10.65 1.38 -3.15
N ALA A 25 10.80 2.20 -2.09
CA ALA A 25 10.82 1.70 -0.70
C ALA A 25 9.61 0.80 -0.37
N ALA A 26 8.41 1.18 -0.85
CA ALA A 26 7.20 0.38 -0.66
C ALA A 26 7.26 -0.99 -1.38
N THR A 27 7.93 -1.06 -2.55
CA THR A 27 8.14 -2.31 -3.28
C THR A 27 9.13 -3.20 -2.53
N VAL A 28 10.25 -2.64 -2.05
CA VAL A 28 11.24 -3.34 -1.25
C VAL A 28 10.59 -3.93 0.01
N GLU A 29 9.87 -3.10 0.78
CA GLU A 29 9.18 -3.54 2.00
C GLU A 29 8.19 -4.68 1.72
N LYS A 30 7.39 -4.56 0.64
CA LYS A 30 6.46 -5.61 0.24
C LYS A 30 7.18 -6.91 -0.10
N TYR A 31 8.22 -6.86 -0.92
CA TYR A 31 8.98 -8.04 -1.35
C TYR A 31 9.61 -8.73 -0.15
N LEU A 32 10.24 -7.97 0.75
CA LEU A 32 10.83 -8.52 1.96
C LEU A 32 9.81 -9.15 2.90
N ARG A 33 8.61 -8.57 3.03
CA ARG A 33 7.52 -9.16 3.81
C ARG A 33 7.11 -10.52 3.24
N ASP A 34 6.93 -10.59 1.93
CA ASP A 34 6.46 -11.80 1.24
C ASP A 34 7.55 -12.89 1.26
N VAL A 35 8.81 -12.53 1.06
CA VAL A 35 9.98 -13.43 1.19
C VAL A 35 10.13 -13.97 2.61
N ARG A 36 9.99 -13.12 3.64
CA ARG A 36 10.02 -13.57 5.04
C ARG A 36 8.87 -14.53 5.37
N ALA A 37 7.70 -14.36 4.75
CA ALA A 37 6.59 -15.30 4.89
C ALA A 37 6.95 -16.67 4.32
N PHE A 38 7.58 -16.73 3.15
CA PHE A 38 8.09 -17.96 2.55
C PHE A 38 9.18 -18.60 3.42
N ALA A 39 10.16 -17.84 3.90
CA ALA A 39 11.26 -18.34 4.72
C ALA A 39 10.75 -18.95 6.04
N ARG A 40 9.77 -18.35 6.69
CA ARG A 40 9.11 -18.91 7.87
C ARG A 40 8.40 -20.23 7.60
N TRP A 41 7.68 -20.31 6.46
CA TRP A 41 7.00 -21.54 6.05
C TRP A 41 7.99 -22.65 5.69
N LEU A 42 9.14 -22.28 5.11
CA LEU A 42 10.19 -23.22 4.72
C LEU A 42 10.90 -23.86 5.94
N GLU A 43 10.88 -23.19 7.10
CA GLU A 43 11.44 -23.70 8.39
C GLU A 43 12.90 -24.15 8.29
N GLY A 44 13.72 -23.41 7.54
CA GLY A 44 15.13 -23.73 7.34
C GLY A 44 15.43 -24.92 6.41
N ARG A 45 14.41 -25.50 5.79
CA ARG A 45 14.59 -26.54 4.76
C ARG A 45 15.21 -25.94 3.49
N GLU A 46 15.81 -26.77 2.66
CA GLU A 46 16.38 -26.36 1.37
C GLU A 46 15.31 -25.87 0.39
N ILE A 47 15.69 -24.90 -0.45
CA ILE A 47 14.85 -24.45 -1.56
C ILE A 47 14.98 -25.47 -2.70
N THR A 48 13.88 -26.13 -3.04
CA THR A 48 13.76 -27.01 -4.20
C THR A 48 12.55 -26.64 -5.02
N LYS A 49 12.49 -27.14 -6.25
CA LYS A 49 11.36 -26.93 -7.16
C LYS A 49 10.04 -27.41 -6.55
N GLU A 50 10.06 -28.54 -5.88
CA GLU A 50 8.90 -29.14 -5.23
C GLU A 50 8.41 -28.26 -4.08
N ARG A 51 9.33 -27.74 -3.27
CA ARG A 51 8.98 -26.87 -2.13
C ARG A 51 8.45 -25.51 -2.56
N THR A 52 9.01 -24.92 -3.61
CA THR A 52 8.46 -23.67 -4.16
C THR A 52 7.07 -23.88 -4.78
N ALA A 53 6.83 -25.01 -5.42
CA ALA A 53 5.50 -25.40 -5.89
C ALA A 53 4.53 -25.66 -4.72
N ALA A 54 4.99 -26.35 -3.67
CA ALA A 54 4.20 -26.60 -2.46
C ALA A 54 3.82 -25.29 -1.73
N TRP A 55 4.71 -24.29 -1.71
CA TRP A 55 4.39 -22.94 -1.20
C TRP A 55 3.20 -22.31 -1.95
N LYS A 56 3.17 -22.41 -3.27
CA LYS A 56 2.02 -21.91 -4.06
C LYS A 56 0.74 -22.63 -3.68
N THR A 57 0.77 -23.96 -3.54
CA THR A 57 -0.39 -24.74 -3.10
C THR A 57 -0.84 -24.32 -1.71
N HIS A 58 0.08 -24.17 -0.76
CA HIS A 58 -0.19 -23.69 0.59
C HIS A 58 -0.89 -22.31 0.60
N LEU A 59 -0.45 -21.37 -0.24
CA LEU A 59 -1.10 -20.06 -0.33
C LEU A 59 -2.55 -20.16 -0.85
N VAL A 60 -2.80 -21.04 -1.80
CA VAL A 60 -4.16 -21.28 -2.34
C VAL A 60 -5.06 -21.92 -1.27
N GLU A 61 -4.58 -22.94 -0.57
CA GLU A 61 -5.28 -23.61 0.53
C GLU A 61 -5.59 -22.68 1.70
N ARG A 62 -4.72 -21.69 1.95
CA ARG A 62 -4.96 -20.62 2.93
C ARG A 62 -6.00 -19.60 2.50
N GLY A 63 -6.60 -19.77 1.32
CA GLY A 63 -7.67 -18.91 0.81
C GLY A 63 -7.21 -17.54 0.29
N TYR A 64 -5.91 -17.36 0.00
CA TYR A 64 -5.46 -16.11 -0.61
C TYR A 64 -6.05 -15.92 -2.01
N ALA A 65 -6.50 -14.68 -2.33
CA ALA A 65 -6.97 -14.36 -3.67
C ALA A 65 -5.86 -14.61 -4.71
N PRO A 66 -6.19 -15.12 -5.92
CA PRO A 66 -5.20 -15.46 -6.95
C PRO A 66 -4.23 -14.32 -7.30
N ALA A 67 -4.70 -13.06 -7.29
CA ALA A 67 -3.85 -11.90 -7.51
C ALA A 67 -2.83 -11.71 -6.36
N SER A 68 -3.22 -11.98 -5.12
CA SER A 68 -2.33 -11.93 -3.94
C SER A 68 -1.30 -13.04 -3.99
N VAL A 69 -1.70 -14.27 -4.34
CA VAL A 69 -0.79 -15.41 -4.55
C VAL A 69 0.24 -15.03 -5.61
N ASN A 70 -0.17 -14.54 -6.77
CA ASN A 70 0.74 -14.14 -7.85
C ASN A 70 1.69 -13.01 -7.42
N ALA A 71 1.23 -12.07 -6.60
CA ALA A 71 2.07 -11.01 -6.07
C ALA A 71 3.15 -11.54 -5.10
N MET A 72 2.82 -12.55 -4.28
CA MET A 72 3.79 -13.21 -3.39
C MET A 72 4.76 -14.10 -4.18
N LEU A 73 4.28 -14.80 -5.21
CA LEU A 73 5.13 -15.57 -6.12
C LEU A 73 6.08 -14.69 -6.93
N SER A 74 5.68 -13.45 -7.27
CA SER A 74 6.57 -12.49 -7.92
C SER A 74 7.76 -12.13 -7.03
N ALA A 75 7.52 -11.90 -5.74
CA ALA A 75 8.59 -11.63 -4.78
C ALA A 75 9.50 -12.86 -4.59
N LEU A 76 8.92 -14.06 -4.51
CA LEU A 76 9.69 -15.31 -4.41
C LEU A 76 10.54 -15.54 -5.66
N ASN A 77 9.96 -15.44 -6.86
CA ASN A 77 10.72 -15.64 -8.10
C ASN A 77 11.87 -14.64 -8.25
N SER A 78 11.67 -13.39 -7.83
CA SER A 78 12.73 -12.38 -7.81
C SER A 78 13.86 -12.74 -6.83
N LEU A 79 13.53 -13.29 -5.66
CA LEU A 79 14.54 -13.82 -4.73
C LEU A 79 15.30 -15.01 -5.33
N LEU A 80 14.58 -15.95 -5.97
CA LEU A 80 15.20 -17.13 -6.60
C LEU A 80 16.17 -16.74 -7.72
N ASP A 81 15.81 -15.72 -8.52
CA ASP A 81 16.69 -15.17 -9.54
C ASP A 81 17.97 -14.55 -8.93
N PHE A 82 17.81 -13.78 -7.84
CA PHE A 82 18.91 -13.19 -7.09
C PHE A 82 19.87 -14.25 -6.50
N LEU A 83 19.33 -15.36 -6.02
CA LEU A 83 20.10 -16.47 -5.45
C LEU A 83 20.71 -17.41 -6.51
N GLY A 84 20.39 -17.21 -7.79
CA GLY A 84 20.83 -18.12 -8.86
C GLY A 84 20.01 -19.43 -8.95
N PHE A 85 18.84 -19.51 -8.32
CA PHE A 85 17.96 -20.67 -8.29
C PHE A 85 16.80 -20.53 -9.29
N GLY A 86 17.09 -20.07 -10.51
CA GLY A 86 16.10 -19.81 -11.54
C GLY A 86 15.30 -21.05 -11.96
N ASP A 87 15.86 -22.26 -11.83
CA ASP A 87 15.19 -23.55 -12.01
C ASP A 87 14.07 -23.81 -11.02
N CYS A 88 14.18 -23.25 -9.81
CA CYS A 88 13.17 -23.35 -8.76
C CYS A 88 11.99 -22.37 -8.90
N ARG A 89 11.97 -21.51 -9.93
CA ARG A 89 10.88 -20.54 -10.17
C ARG A 89 9.53 -21.22 -10.34
N VAL A 90 8.47 -20.58 -9.85
CA VAL A 90 7.09 -21.07 -9.87
C VAL A 90 6.27 -20.32 -10.91
N LYS A 91 5.49 -21.05 -11.69
CA LYS A 91 4.53 -20.44 -12.64
C LYS A 91 3.38 -19.78 -11.85
N PHE A 92 2.97 -18.60 -12.30
CA PHE A 92 1.83 -17.89 -11.76
C PHE A 92 0.52 -18.66 -11.96
N LEU A 93 -0.46 -18.39 -11.09
CA LEU A 93 -1.82 -18.83 -11.30
C LEU A 93 -2.40 -18.10 -12.52
N LYS A 94 -3.10 -18.85 -13.38
CA LYS A 94 -3.88 -18.23 -14.45
C LYS A 94 -5.06 -17.49 -13.81
N VAL A 95 -5.11 -16.18 -13.95
CA VAL A 95 -6.22 -15.35 -13.46
C VAL A 95 -7.08 -15.00 -14.65
N GLN A 96 -8.26 -15.60 -14.72
CA GLN A 96 -9.24 -15.21 -15.72
C GLN A 96 -9.85 -13.88 -15.28
N ARG A 97 -9.66 -12.84 -16.08
CA ARG A 97 -10.34 -11.56 -15.86
C ARG A 97 -11.81 -11.73 -16.21
N ARG A 98 -12.70 -11.51 -15.24
CA ARG A 98 -14.13 -11.40 -15.54
C ARG A 98 -14.33 -10.20 -16.47
N MET A 99 -14.98 -10.38 -17.61
CA MET A 99 -15.30 -9.29 -18.54
C MET A 99 -16.30 -8.30 -17.93
N PHE A 100 -17.17 -8.79 -17.07
CA PHE A 100 -18.16 -7.97 -16.35
C PHE A 100 -17.74 -7.83 -14.90
N ARG A 101 -17.77 -6.61 -14.39
CA ARG A 101 -17.51 -6.30 -12.99
C ARG A 101 -18.71 -6.77 -12.16
N ASP A 102 -18.45 -7.25 -10.97
CA ASP A 102 -19.47 -7.54 -9.98
C ASP A 102 -19.82 -6.24 -9.25
N ASP A 103 -20.88 -5.59 -9.68
CA ASP A 103 -21.34 -4.31 -9.14
C ASP A 103 -21.87 -4.42 -7.70
N SER A 104 -22.12 -5.65 -7.20
CA SER A 104 -22.62 -5.88 -5.84
C SER A 104 -21.68 -5.39 -4.74
N ARG A 105 -20.39 -5.17 -5.08
CA ARG A 105 -19.37 -4.65 -4.16
C ARG A 105 -19.12 -3.16 -4.29
N ASP A 106 -19.79 -2.50 -5.24
CA ASP A 106 -19.64 -1.07 -5.43
C ASP A 106 -20.51 -0.29 -4.45
N LEU A 107 -19.99 0.78 -3.89
CA LEU A 107 -20.73 1.67 -3.02
C LEU A 107 -21.80 2.41 -3.82
N THR A 108 -23.05 2.24 -3.43
CA THR A 108 -24.16 3.00 -3.98
C THR A 108 -24.16 4.44 -3.46
N ARG A 109 -24.94 5.30 -4.07
CA ARG A 109 -25.17 6.68 -3.58
C ARG A 109 -25.77 6.67 -2.17
N SER A 110 -26.64 5.68 -1.88
CA SER A 110 -27.24 5.50 -0.56
C SER A 110 -26.20 5.18 0.49
N ASP A 111 -25.30 4.21 0.20
CA ASP A 111 -24.21 3.81 1.11
C ASP A 111 -23.28 4.98 1.41
N TYR A 112 -22.90 5.74 0.39
CA TYR A 112 -22.09 6.95 0.56
C TYR A 112 -22.77 7.97 1.49
N ASN A 113 -24.09 8.21 1.30
CA ASN A 113 -24.83 9.14 2.14
C ASN A 113 -24.93 8.64 3.59
N ALA A 114 -25.17 7.34 3.78
CA ALA A 114 -25.21 6.71 5.10
C ALA A 114 -23.87 6.80 5.83
N LEU A 115 -22.77 6.49 5.15
CA LEU A 115 -21.42 6.57 5.70
C LEU A 115 -21.04 8.00 6.10
N THR A 116 -21.33 8.98 5.25
CA THR A 116 -21.02 10.38 5.55
C THR A 116 -21.90 10.94 6.67
N ALA A 117 -23.18 10.53 6.76
CA ALA A 117 -24.07 10.88 7.86
C ALA A 117 -23.60 10.27 9.18
N ALA A 118 -23.24 8.98 9.19
CA ALA A 118 -22.73 8.31 10.37
C ALA A 118 -21.43 8.94 10.89
N ALA A 119 -20.51 9.32 10.00
CA ALA A 119 -19.29 10.01 10.38
C ALA A 119 -19.57 11.39 11.03
N LYS A 120 -20.56 12.14 10.52
CA LYS A 120 -20.99 13.42 11.09
C LYS A 120 -21.65 13.23 12.45
N ALA A 121 -22.54 12.25 12.60
CA ALA A 121 -23.22 11.94 13.87
C ALA A 121 -22.22 11.57 14.98
N GLN A 122 -21.10 10.95 14.62
CA GLN A 122 -20.00 10.62 15.54
C GLN A 122 -18.99 11.76 15.72
N ASN A 123 -19.30 12.98 15.27
CA ASN A 123 -18.39 14.14 15.30
C ASN A 123 -17.03 13.90 14.59
N LYS A 124 -16.94 12.90 13.70
CA LYS A 124 -15.75 12.60 12.90
C LYS A 124 -15.73 13.45 11.63
N THR A 125 -15.75 14.77 11.77
CA THR A 125 -15.84 15.72 10.64
C THR A 125 -14.71 15.53 9.64
N ARG A 126 -13.48 15.26 10.10
CA ARG A 126 -12.34 14.97 9.23
C ARG A 126 -12.59 13.78 8.33
N LEU A 127 -13.15 12.69 8.89
CA LEU A 127 -13.46 11.48 8.11
C LEU A 127 -14.55 11.76 7.07
N ALA A 128 -15.60 12.51 7.44
CA ALA A 128 -16.66 12.87 6.50
C ALA A 128 -16.11 13.72 5.33
N LEU A 129 -15.23 14.69 5.61
CA LEU A 129 -14.58 15.50 4.58
C LEU A 129 -13.61 14.68 3.70
N LEU A 130 -12.91 13.70 4.28
CA LEU A 130 -12.04 12.78 3.55
C LEU A 130 -12.85 11.95 2.55
N MET A 131 -13.96 11.35 2.97
CA MET A 131 -14.86 10.60 2.09
C MET A 131 -15.42 11.50 0.99
N GLU A 132 -15.85 12.71 1.34
CA GLU A 132 -16.35 13.68 0.36
C GLU A 132 -15.27 14.07 -0.65
N ALA A 133 -14.01 14.28 -0.22
CA ALA A 133 -12.90 14.60 -1.09
C ALA A 133 -12.58 13.47 -2.07
N ILE A 134 -12.51 12.22 -1.58
CA ILE A 134 -12.25 11.05 -2.43
C ILE A 134 -13.36 10.88 -3.47
N CYS A 135 -14.63 10.94 -3.06
CA CYS A 135 -15.75 10.75 -3.97
C CYS A 135 -15.93 11.89 -4.97
N ALA A 136 -15.66 13.15 -4.56
CA ALA A 136 -15.86 14.31 -5.42
C ALA A 136 -14.72 14.53 -6.43
N THR A 137 -13.50 14.04 -6.14
CA THR A 137 -12.31 14.34 -6.95
C THR A 137 -11.68 13.09 -7.58
N GLY A 138 -12.06 11.89 -7.15
CA GLY A 138 -11.40 10.64 -7.56
C GLY A 138 -9.94 10.54 -7.11
N ILE A 139 -9.53 11.33 -6.10
CA ILE A 139 -8.18 11.28 -5.54
C ILE A 139 -7.95 9.95 -4.81
N ARG A 140 -6.76 9.35 -4.97
CA ARG A 140 -6.41 8.14 -4.23
C ARG A 140 -6.15 8.47 -2.76
N VAL A 141 -6.42 7.53 -1.87
CA VAL A 141 -6.17 7.70 -0.41
C VAL A 141 -4.73 8.14 -0.12
N SER A 142 -3.74 7.56 -0.82
CA SER A 142 -2.33 7.92 -0.68
C SER A 142 -2.00 9.34 -1.18
N GLU A 143 -2.87 9.94 -1.98
CA GLU A 143 -2.69 11.26 -2.58
C GLU A 143 -3.43 12.37 -1.81
N VAL A 144 -4.26 12.01 -0.83
CA VAL A 144 -5.03 12.98 -0.03
C VAL A 144 -4.14 14.02 0.66
N GLN A 145 -2.90 13.68 0.95
CA GLN A 145 -1.91 14.61 1.49
C GLN A 145 -1.69 15.86 0.62
N TYR A 146 -1.97 15.79 -0.67
CA TYR A 146 -1.87 16.94 -1.59
C TYR A 146 -3.08 17.88 -1.52
N ILE A 147 -4.15 17.52 -0.82
CA ILE A 147 -5.27 18.42 -0.52
C ILE A 147 -4.88 19.28 0.68
N THR A 148 -4.10 20.32 0.44
CA THR A 148 -3.67 21.30 1.43
C THR A 148 -4.66 22.45 1.53
N VAL A 149 -4.45 23.38 2.46
CA VAL A 149 -5.23 24.62 2.57
C VAL A 149 -5.04 25.48 1.31
N GLU A 150 -3.82 25.54 0.78
CA GLU A 150 -3.46 26.25 -0.44
C GLU A 150 -4.16 25.64 -1.66
N ALA A 151 -4.16 24.30 -1.78
CA ALA A 151 -4.89 23.60 -2.83
C ALA A 151 -6.40 23.88 -2.76
N ALA A 152 -6.97 23.90 -1.53
CA ALA A 152 -8.38 24.26 -1.35
C ALA A 152 -8.69 25.72 -1.70
N ARG A 153 -7.75 26.65 -1.50
CA ARG A 153 -7.88 28.05 -1.95
C ARG A 153 -7.79 28.17 -3.47
N ALA A 154 -6.83 27.46 -4.07
CA ALA A 154 -6.62 27.45 -5.51
C ALA A 154 -7.69 26.66 -6.29
N GLY A 155 -8.51 25.86 -5.62
CA GLY A 155 -9.51 24.97 -6.24
C GLY A 155 -8.90 23.78 -7.01
N ARG A 156 -7.62 23.53 -6.83
CA ARG A 156 -6.88 22.43 -7.49
C ARG A 156 -5.73 21.93 -6.61
N ALA A 157 -5.44 20.65 -6.73
CA ALA A 157 -4.27 20.02 -6.12
C ALA A 157 -3.37 19.44 -7.21
N GLU A 158 -2.06 19.61 -7.09
CA GLU A 158 -1.08 19.00 -7.98
C GLU A 158 -0.49 17.77 -7.27
N VAL A 159 -0.64 16.61 -7.90
CA VAL A 159 -0.16 15.33 -7.39
C VAL A 159 1.03 14.90 -8.22
N ALA A 160 2.21 14.95 -7.63
CA ALA A 160 3.43 14.40 -8.21
C ALA A 160 3.70 13.02 -7.63
N LEU A 161 3.52 11.97 -8.44
CA LEU A 161 3.76 10.59 -8.01
C LEU A 161 4.41 9.77 -9.13
N LYS A 162 5.51 9.07 -8.82
CA LYS A 162 6.23 8.19 -9.77
C LYS A 162 6.58 8.91 -11.10
N GLY A 163 7.09 10.13 -11.03
CA GLY A 163 7.49 10.90 -12.21
C GLY A 163 6.33 11.46 -13.06
N LYS A 164 5.07 11.26 -12.62
CA LYS A 164 3.88 11.82 -13.29
C LYS A 164 3.26 12.90 -12.44
N ILE A 165 2.99 14.06 -13.04
CA ILE A 165 2.25 15.14 -12.41
C ILE A 165 0.83 15.15 -12.99
N ARG A 166 -0.17 15.21 -12.11
CA ARG A 166 -1.56 15.41 -12.53
C ARG A 166 -2.22 16.45 -11.65
N THR A 167 -3.04 17.27 -12.27
CA THR A 167 -3.88 18.25 -11.57
C THR A 167 -5.23 17.64 -11.27
N ILE A 168 -5.67 17.77 -10.02
CA ILE A 168 -6.97 17.34 -9.53
C ILE A 168 -7.78 18.60 -9.22
N LEU A 169 -8.92 18.77 -9.87
CA LEU A 169 -9.83 19.88 -9.61
C LEU A 169 -10.66 19.58 -8.34
N ILE A 170 -10.76 20.57 -7.46
CA ILE A 170 -11.53 20.49 -6.22
C ILE A 170 -12.80 21.32 -6.37
N PRO A 171 -14.01 20.71 -6.30
CA PRO A 171 -15.25 21.46 -6.45
C PRO A 171 -15.37 22.59 -5.42
N SER A 172 -15.87 23.76 -5.83
CA SER A 172 -15.96 24.97 -4.98
C SER A 172 -16.73 24.74 -3.68
N LYS A 173 -17.77 23.87 -3.70
CA LYS A 173 -18.52 23.49 -2.49
C LYS A 173 -17.63 22.75 -1.49
N LEU A 174 -16.77 21.87 -1.98
CA LEU A 174 -15.80 21.14 -1.14
C LEU A 174 -14.71 22.06 -0.63
N CYS A 175 -14.17 22.96 -1.46
CA CYS A 175 -13.19 23.97 -1.05
C CYS A 175 -13.69 24.78 0.16
N ARG A 176 -14.92 25.27 0.10
CA ARG A 176 -15.53 26.03 1.20
C ARG A 176 -15.61 25.22 2.50
N LYS A 177 -15.96 23.94 2.41
CA LYS A 177 -16.03 23.05 3.60
C LYS A 177 -14.63 22.78 4.17
N LEU A 178 -13.65 22.50 3.31
CA LEU A 178 -12.27 22.27 3.75
C LEU A 178 -11.68 23.50 4.42
N LEU A 179 -11.87 24.69 3.85
CA LEU A 179 -11.39 25.96 4.41
C LEU A 179 -12.10 26.29 5.74
N LYS A 180 -13.42 26.03 5.85
CA LYS A 180 -14.15 26.18 7.10
C LYS A 180 -13.59 25.24 8.19
N TYR A 181 -13.35 23.98 7.84
CA TYR A 181 -12.75 23.02 8.75
C TYR A 181 -11.35 23.45 9.19
N ALA A 182 -10.49 23.87 8.26
CA ALA A 182 -9.14 24.36 8.55
C ALA A 182 -9.14 25.55 9.54
N LYS A 183 -10.10 26.48 9.41
CA LYS A 183 -10.25 27.60 10.33
C LYS A 183 -10.69 27.18 11.75
N GLN A 184 -11.45 26.09 11.88
CA GLN A 184 -11.92 25.57 13.15
C GLN A 184 -10.83 24.77 13.91
N GLN A 185 -9.88 24.18 13.17
CA GLN A 185 -8.71 23.56 13.75
C GLN A 185 -7.69 24.68 14.04
N LYS A 186 -7.34 24.93 15.33
CA LYS A 186 -6.30 25.90 15.70
C LYS A 186 -5.05 25.70 14.81
N PRO A 187 -4.31 26.78 14.47
CA PRO A 187 -3.22 26.69 13.50
C PRO A 187 -2.11 25.77 14.02
N LEU A 188 -2.10 24.52 13.60
CA LEU A 188 -0.89 23.73 13.54
C LEU A 188 -0.16 24.04 12.23
N PRO A 189 1.20 24.05 12.21
CA PRO A 189 1.96 24.32 10.99
C PRO A 189 1.51 23.37 9.89
N ALA A 190 1.51 23.84 8.66
CA ALA A 190 1.00 23.22 7.41
C ALA A 190 0.85 21.68 7.46
N ARG A 191 -0.31 21.20 7.95
CA ARG A 191 -0.63 19.77 7.94
C ARG A 191 -1.61 19.49 6.81
N SER A 192 -1.22 18.58 5.95
CA SER A 192 -2.10 17.97 4.96
C SER A 192 -3.31 17.29 5.64
N PHE A 193 -4.42 17.10 4.92
CA PHE A 193 -5.59 16.36 5.40
C PHE A 193 -5.35 14.83 5.48
N SER A 194 -4.09 14.37 5.51
CA SER A 194 -3.72 12.96 5.56
C SER A 194 -4.21 12.27 6.83
N PRO A 195 -4.64 11.01 6.78
CA PRO A 195 -4.93 10.22 7.96
C PRO A 195 -3.64 10.01 8.78
N GLU A 196 -3.72 10.16 10.09
CA GLU A 196 -2.63 9.76 10.98
C GLU A 196 -2.46 8.24 10.88
N THR A 197 -1.41 7.80 10.23
CA THR A 197 -0.94 6.42 10.38
C THR A 197 -0.30 6.34 11.77
N GLY A 198 -1.00 5.72 12.72
CA GLY A 198 -0.51 5.49 14.06
C GLY A 198 0.74 4.60 14.04
N ARG A 199 1.91 5.21 13.95
CA ARG A 199 3.17 4.59 14.39
C ARG A 199 3.74 5.47 15.51
N PRO A 200 4.02 4.92 16.70
CA PRO A 200 4.74 5.66 17.72
C PRO A 200 6.16 5.96 17.22
N SER A 201 6.49 7.25 17.17
CA SER A 201 7.86 7.71 16.98
C SER A 201 8.70 7.23 18.17
N ALA A 202 9.63 6.31 17.92
CA ALA A 202 10.66 5.97 18.89
C ALA A 202 11.57 7.19 19.07
N ALA A 203 11.41 7.88 20.19
CA ALA A 203 12.30 8.94 20.62
C ALA A 203 13.70 8.33 20.89
N VAL A 204 14.65 8.63 20.01
CA VAL A 204 16.08 8.41 20.27
C VAL A 204 16.49 9.38 21.39
N ARG A 205 16.60 8.86 22.62
CA ARG A 205 17.30 9.55 23.68
C ARG A 205 18.80 9.49 23.40
N SER A 206 19.37 10.59 22.94
CA SER A 206 20.81 10.79 23.00
C SER A 206 21.19 11.08 24.46
N GLY A 207 21.76 10.09 25.15
CA GLY A 207 22.45 10.27 26.41
C GLY A 207 23.88 10.74 26.13
N ARG A 208 24.15 12.01 26.43
CA ARG A 208 25.55 12.46 26.69
C ARG A 208 25.97 11.94 28.07
N LYS A 209 27.03 11.20 28.14
CA LYS A 209 28.15 11.40 29.05
C LYS A 209 29.36 10.73 28.46
#